data_d544c96686e2316de77678eebeed1df5
#
_entry.id   d544c96686e2316de77678eebeed1df5
#
_cell.length_a   1.000
_cell.length_b   1.000
_cell.length_c   1.000
_cell.angle_alpha   90.00
_cell.angle_beta   90.00
_cell.angle_gamma   90.00
#
_symmetry.space_group_name_H-M   'P 1'
#
loop_
_entity.id
_entity.type
_entity.pdbx_description
1 polymer ?
#
loop_
_entity_poly.entity_id
_entity_poly.type
_entity_poly.pdbx_seq_one_letter_code
_entity_poly.pdbx_strand_id
1 'polypeptide(L)'
;MFDRQNTLAKTDPQLWAAIQNENKRQEDHIELIASENYTSPAVMEAQGSQLTNKYAEGYPGKRYYGGCEFVDVAEQLAIDRVKALFGAEAANVQPHCGASANQAVFLAFLKPGDTFMGMSLAEGGHLTHGMALNMSGKWFNPIAYGLDKNEEIDYEQMERLAREHKPKLIIAGASAYSLKIDFERIGKLAKEVGAIFMVDMAHYAGLVAAGVYPNPVPHADIVTSTTHKSLRGPRGGIILMKAEHEKAINSAVFPGLQGGPLMHVIAGKAAAFKEAQEPGFIDYQKQVVANAKALAETLIARGLRIVSGGTDSHVMLVDLRAKKMTGKEAERVLGEAHITCNKNGIPNDPEKPMVTSGIRLGSPAMTTRGFKEAEARQVGNFIADVLDNPNDPENIAKVRAQVSELTKRFPVYG
;
A
#
# COMPACT_ATOMS: atom_id res chain seq x y z
N MET A 1 -12.58 35.94 15.53
CA MET A 1 -11.13 35.65 15.34
C MET A 1 -10.78 34.49 16.25
N PHE A 2 -10.06 33.46 15.77
CA PHE A 2 -9.67 32.32 16.60
C PHE A 2 -8.57 32.76 17.61
N ASP A 3 -8.58 32.15 18.79
CA ASP A 3 -7.53 32.35 19.79
C ASP A 3 -6.28 31.53 19.38
N ARG A 4 -5.15 32.23 19.17
CA ARG A 4 -3.87 31.61 18.73
C ARG A 4 -3.23 30.74 19.79
N GLN A 5 -3.66 30.80 21.05
CA GLN A 5 -3.15 29.97 22.15
C GLN A 5 -4.00 28.73 22.42
N ASN A 6 -5.13 28.58 21.72
CA ASN A 6 -5.96 27.40 21.86
C ASN A 6 -5.33 26.20 21.16
N THR A 7 -5.06 25.18 21.95
CA THR A 7 -4.67 23.86 21.47
C THR A 7 -5.91 22.99 21.25
N LEU A 8 -5.77 21.91 20.49
CA LEU A 8 -6.84 20.94 20.31
C LEU A 8 -7.34 20.36 21.65
N ALA A 9 -6.42 20.11 22.59
CA ALA A 9 -6.76 19.62 23.93
C ALA A 9 -7.71 20.57 24.71
N LYS A 10 -7.60 21.86 24.48
CA LYS A 10 -8.49 22.85 25.11
C LYS A 10 -9.79 23.05 24.33
N THR A 11 -9.71 23.05 23.00
CA THR A 11 -10.84 23.35 22.11
C THR A 11 -11.78 22.18 21.95
N ASP A 12 -11.24 20.97 21.86
CA ASP A 12 -11.98 19.71 21.68
C ASP A 12 -11.30 18.57 22.47
N PRO A 13 -11.53 18.49 23.78
CA PRO A 13 -10.94 17.44 24.62
C PRO A 13 -11.34 16.03 24.20
N GLN A 14 -12.53 15.84 23.62
CA GLN A 14 -13.02 14.54 23.18
C GLN A 14 -12.22 14.05 21.97
N LEU A 15 -12.02 14.89 20.97
CA LEU A 15 -11.18 14.55 19.81
C LEU A 15 -9.72 14.36 20.22
N TRP A 16 -9.22 15.21 21.11
CA TRP A 16 -7.87 15.06 21.65
C TRP A 16 -7.67 13.70 22.34
N ALA A 17 -8.62 13.30 23.17
CA ALA A 17 -8.58 11.99 23.84
C ALA A 17 -8.59 10.83 22.83
N ALA A 18 -9.38 10.91 21.75
CA ALA A 18 -9.40 9.90 20.69
C ALA A 18 -8.03 9.78 20.01
N ILE A 19 -7.38 10.91 19.71
CA ILE A 19 -6.02 10.92 19.11
C ILE A 19 -5.01 10.29 20.08
N GLN A 20 -5.05 10.66 21.37
CA GLN A 20 -4.13 10.09 22.36
C GLN A 20 -4.35 8.59 22.55
N ASN A 21 -5.59 8.11 22.51
CA ASN A 21 -5.89 6.68 22.57
C ASN A 21 -5.35 5.93 21.35
N GLU A 22 -5.45 6.51 20.15
CA GLU A 22 -4.86 5.90 18.94
C GLU A 22 -3.33 5.91 19.01
N ASN A 23 -2.70 7.00 19.45
CA ASN A 23 -1.25 7.05 19.66
C ASN A 23 -0.81 5.92 20.61
N LYS A 24 -1.53 5.74 21.72
CA LYS A 24 -1.27 4.65 22.68
C LYS A 24 -1.47 3.28 22.05
N ARG A 25 -2.53 3.08 21.24
CA ARG A 25 -2.77 1.81 20.56
C ARG A 25 -1.60 1.48 19.63
N GLN A 26 -1.10 2.45 18.86
CA GLN A 26 0.04 2.25 17.94
C GLN A 26 1.32 1.86 18.69
N GLU A 27 1.55 2.40 19.88
CA GLU A 27 2.69 2.01 20.72
C GLU A 27 2.51 0.60 21.33
N ASP A 28 1.32 0.28 21.82
CA ASP A 28 1.05 -0.95 22.56
C ASP A 28 0.87 -2.19 21.66
N HIS A 29 0.45 -2.02 20.40
CA HIS A 29 0.15 -3.12 19.48
C HIS A 29 1.30 -3.40 18.52
N ILE A 30 1.40 -4.66 18.09
CA ILE A 30 2.22 -5.04 16.93
C ILE A 30 1.35 -4.89 15.68
N GLU A 31 1.71 -3.95 14.80
CA GLU A 31 1.00 -3.68 13.56
C GLU A 31 1.51 -4.58 12.43
N LEU A 32 0.63 -5.42 11.89
CA LEU A 32 0.92 -6.35 10.79
C LEU A 32 -0.01 -6.17 9.59
N ILE A 33 -0.83 -5.12 9.55
CA ILE A 33 -1.57 -4.78 8.33
C ILE A 33 -0.54 -4.37 7.26
N ALA A 34 -0.45 -5.15 6.19
CA ALA A 34 0.59 -5.00 5.16
C ALA A 34 0.58 -3.64 4.44
N SER A 35 -0.54 -2.91 4.50
CA SER A 35 -0.72 -1.58 3.92
C SER A 35 -0.52 -0.43 4.92
N GLU A 36 -0.06 -0.71 6.13
CA GLU A 36 0.21 0.30 7.15
C GLU A 36 1.70 0.43 7.47
N ASN A 37 2.06 1.63 7.93
CA ASN A 37 3.41 1.95 8.35
C ASN A 37 3.40 3.17 9.29
N TYR A 38 4.50 3.43 9.95
CA TYR A 38 4.70 4.61 10.78
C TYR A 38 5.53 5.62 10.01
N THR A 39 4.97 6.78 9.73
CA THR A 39 5.68 7.86 9.04
C THR A 39 6.57 8.64 10.01
N SER A 40 7.59 9.32 9.49
CA SER A 40 8.52 10.07 10.33
C SER A 40 7.90 11.32 10.96
N PRO A 41 8.47 11.84 12.08
CA PRO A 41 8.08 13.13 12.63
C PRO A 41 8.20 14.28 11.62
N ALA A 42 9.19 14.29 10.74
CA ALA A 42 9.36 15.31 9.71
C ALA A 42 8.21 15.31 8.69
N VAL A 43 7.71 14.14 8.30
CA VAL A 43 6.53 14.03 7.44
C VAL A 43 5.28 14.54 8.16
N MET A 44 5.10 14.23 9.44
CA MET A 44 3.96 14.73 10.23
C MET A 44 4.03 16.25 10.42
N GLU A 45 5.23 16.81 10.64
CA GLU A 45 5.45 18.25 10.72
C GLU A 45 5.07 18.97 9.41
N ALA A 46 5.48 18.42 8.27
CA ALA A 46 5.11 18.95 6.96
C ALA A 46 3.60 18.95 6.74
N GLN A 47 2.90 17.87 7.13
CA GLN A 47 1.45 17.78 7.01
C GLN A 47 0.70 18.73 7.95
N GLY A 48 1.22 19.01 9.14
CA GLY A 48 0.68 19.96 10.09
C GLY A 48 1.03 21.44 9.80
N SER A 49 1.68 21.70 8.67
CA SER A 49 2.16 23.05 8.31
C SER A 49 1.06 23.95 7.78
N GLN A 50 1.36 25.26 7.72
CA GLN A 50 0.47 26.29 7.16
C GLN A 50 0.21 26.15 5.66
N LEU A 51 0.90 25.26 4.97
CA LEU A 51 0.65 24.96 3.56
C LEU A 51 -0.78 24.46 3.31
N THR A 52 -1.46 23.94 4.33
CA THR A 52 -2.89 23.59 4.27
C THR A 52 -3.80 24.77 3.92
N ASN A 53 -3.37 26.01 4.18
CA ASN A 53 -4.15 27.21 3.92
C ASN A 53 -4.12 27.64 2.44
N LYS A 54 -3.18 27.10 1.63
CA LYS A 54 -2.93 27.61 0.29
C LYS A 54 -3.71 26.87 -0.77
N TYR A 55 -4.51 27.61 -1.54
CA TYR A 55 -5.20 27.13 -2.72
C TYR A 55 -4.28 27.23 -3.96
N ALA A 56 -3.97 26.10 -4.62
CA ALA A 56 -2.94 26.03 -5.65
C ALA A 56 -3.36 25.19 -6.87
N GLU A 57 -4.58 25.41 -7.41
CA GLU A 57 -5.02 24.77 -8.66
C GLU A 57 -4.05 25.05 -9.81
N GLY A 58 -3.83 24.05 -10.64
CA GLY A 58 -2.81 24.05 -11.70
C GLY A 58 -1.55 23.31 -11.24
N TYR A 59 -0.43 23.69 -11.81
CA TYR A 59 0.88 23.03 -11.62
C TYR A 59 1.98 24.06 -11.36
N PRO A 60 3.17 23.70 -10.85
CA PRO A 60 4.26 24.65 -10.62
C PRO A 60 4.51 25.57 -11.80
N GLY A 61 4.56 26.88 -11.55
CA GLY A 61 4.72 27.92 -12.58
C GLY A 61 3.50 28.17 -13.47
N LYS A 62 2.41 27.39 -13.32
CA LYS A 62 1.16 27.51 -14.10
C LYS A 62 -0.05 27.37 -13.20
N ARG A 63 -0.13 28.22 -12.16
CA ARG A 63 -1.25 28.23 -11.20
C ARG A 63 -2.38 29.15 -11.64
N TYR A 64 -3.57 28.83 -11.22
CA TYR A 64 -4.75 29.68 -11.40
C TYR A 64 -4.87 30.78 -10.33
N TYR A 65 -4.06 30.72 -9.25
CA TYR A 65 -4.09 31.62 -8.11
C TYR A 65 -2.71 32.24 -7.87
N GLY A 66 -2.70 33.49 -7.35
CA GLY A 66 -1.46 34.15 -6.91
C GLY A 66 -0.92 33.61 -5.58
N GLY A 67 0.33 33.99 -5.23
CA GLY A 67 0.96 33.61 -3.96
C GLY A 67 1.39 32.14 -3.90
N CYS A 68 1.75 31.55 -5.02
CA CYS A 68 2.12 30.12 -5.09
C CYS A 68 3.63 29.87 -5.18
N GLU A 69 4.45 30.90 -5.11
CA GLU A 69 5.91 30.83 -5.28
C GLU A 69 6.58 29.80 -4.35
N PHE A 70 6.12 29.65 -3.12
CA PHE A 70 6.70 28.71 -2.15
C PHE A 70 6.06 27.32 -2.21
N VAL A 71 4.77 27.21 -2.48
CA VAL A 71 4.14 25.89 -2.69
C VAL A 71 4.60 25.25 -3.99
N ASP A 72 4.97 26.05 -5.00
CA ASP A 72 5.60 25.57 -6.21
C ASP A 72 6.93 24.88 -5.91
N VAL A 73 7.74 25.43 -5.01
CA VAL A 73 8.99 24.81 -4.57
C VAL A 73 8.70 23.46 -3.90
N ALA A 74 7.71 23.38 -3.03
CA ALA A 74 7.35 22.12 -2.35
C ALA A 74 6.90 21.04 -3.33
N GLU A 75 6.05 21.39 -4.28
CA GLU A 75 5.57 20.44 -5.29
C GLU A 75 6.68 20.04 -6.27
N GLN A 76 7.51 20.98 -6.72
CA GLN A 76 8.65 20.69 -7.61
C GLN A 76 9.64 19.75 -6.92
N LEU A 77 9.96 19.96 -5.63
CA LEU A 77 10.82 19.05 -4.87
C LEU A 77 10.23 17.63 -4.80
N ALA A 78 8.91 17.51 -4.62
CA ALA A 78 8.26 16.20 -4.60
C ALA A 78 8.37 15.50 -5.98
N ILE A 79 8.12 16.24 -7.06
CA ILE A 79 8.24 15.75 -8.44
C ILE A 79 9.67 15.29 -8.74
N ASP A 80 10.66 16.13 -8.47
CA ASP A 80 12.06 15.84 -8.81
C ASP A 80 12.59 14.64 -8.00
N ARG A 81 12.26 14.59 -6.72
CA ARG A 81 12.68 13.50 -5.82
C ARG A 81 12.05 12.16 -6.21
N VAL A 82 10.77 12.12 -6.52
CA VAL A 82 10.10 10.87 -6.90
C VAL A 82 10.55 10.38 -8.28
N LYS A 83 10.80 11.28 -9.22
CA LYS A 83 11.41 10.93 -10.52
C LYS A 83 12.79 10.31 -10.32
N ALA A 84 13.64 10.93 -9.52
CA ALA A 84 14.99 10.42 -9.24
C ALA A 84 14.94 9.07 -8.50
N LEU A 85 14.00 8.90 -7.56
CA LEU A 85 13.87 7.70 -6.74
C LEU A 85 13.54 6.45 -7.56
N PHE A 86 12.70 6.59 -8.59
CA PHE A 86 12.22 5.47 -9.40
C PHE A 86 12.79 5.44 -10.84
N GLY A 87 13.51 6.48 -11.25
CA GLY A 87 14.02 6.61 -12.63
C GLY A 87 12.92 6.95 -13.64
N ALA A 88 11.88 7.70 -13.24
CA ALA A 88 10.77 8.07 -14.10
C ALA A 88 11.06 9.33 -14.92
N GLU A 89 10.51 9.42 -16.14
CA GLU A 89 10.65 10.57 -17.03
C GLU A 89 9.79 11.75 -16.56
N ALA A 90 8.56 11.48 -16.12
CA ALA A 90 7.60 12.46 -15.61
C ALA A 90 6.84 11.93 -14.40
N ALA A 91 6.31 12.83 -13.57
CA ALA A 91 5.55 12.48 -12.38
C ALA A 91 4.46 13.50 -12.06
N ASN A 92 3.34 13.01 -11.51
CA ASN A 92 2.30 13.82 -10.90
C ASN A 92 2.14 13.41 -9.43
N VAL A 93 2.29 14.37 -8.52
CA VAL A 93 2.26 14.14 -7.08
C VAL A 93 0.97 14.65 -6.41
N GLN A 94 0.00 15.12 -7.21
CA GLN A 94 -1.26 15.69 -6.70
C GLN A 94 -2.36 14.67 -6.35
N PRO A 95 -2.37 13.40 -6.80
CA PRO A 95 -3.45 12.49 -6.42
C PRO A 95 -3.61 12.40 -4.91
N HIS A 96 -4.86 12.52 -4.44
CA HIS A 96 -5.20 12.50 -3.01
C HIS A 96 -5.00 11.12 -2.38
N CYS A 97 -5.14 10.06 -3.17
CA CYS A 97 -4.90 8.67 -2.77
C CYS A 97 -4.57 7.80 -3.99
N GLY A 98 -4.22 6.52 -3.74
CA GLY A 98 -3.98 5.56 -4.82
C GLY A 98 -5.19 5.34 -5.74
N ALA A 99 -6.40 5.32 -5.18
CA ALA A 99 -7.62 5.20 -5.98
C ALA A 99 -7.80 6.38 -6.94
N SER A 100 -7.54 7.62 -6.48
CA SER A 100 -7.58 8.81 -7.35
C SER A 100 -6.50 8.76 -8.43
N ALA A 101 -5.32 8.25 -8.11
CA ALA A 101 -4.26 8.05 -9.10
C ALA A 101 -4.70 7.07 -10.20
N ASN A 102 -5.28 5.92 -9.83
CA ASN A 102 -5.79 4.93 -10.77
C ASN A 102 -6.96 5.49 -11.60
N GLN A 103 -7.87 6.25 -10.99
CA GLN A 103 -8.99 6.91 -11.68
C GLN A 103 -8.50 7.93 -12.72
N ALA A 104 -7.43 8.67 -12.43
CA ALA A 104 -6.84 9.60 -13.38
C ALA A 104 -6.29 8.88 -14.62
N VAL A 105 -5.67 7.71 -14.44
CA VAL A 105 -5.21 6.87 -15.56
C VAL A 105 -6.40 6.38 -16.40
N PHE A 106 -7.46 5.89 -15.75
CA PHE A 106 -8.67 5.49 -16.48
C PHE A 106 -9.28 6.65 -17.26
N LEU A 107 -9.40 7.82 -16.65
CA LEU A 107 -9.95 9.00 -17.32
C LEU A 107 -9.10 9.46 -18.52
N ALA A 108 -7.77 9.31 -18.40
CA ALA A 108 -6.85 9.71 -19.47
C ALA A 108 -6.91 8.78 -20.69
N PHE A 109 -7.13 7.47 -20.50
CA PHE A 109 -6.92 6.47 -21.55
C PHE A 109 -8.15 5.65 -21.90
N LEU A 110 -9.20 5.66 -21.08
CA LEU A 110 -10.41 4.87 -21.30
C LEU A 110 -11.67 5.74 -21.43
N LYS A 111 -12.65 5.20 -22.14
CA LYS A 111 -14.01 5.71 -22.19
C LYS A 111 -14.95 4.72 -21.49
N PRO A 112 -16.07 5.16 -20.92
CA PRO A 112 -17.06 4.23 -20.37
C PRO A 112 -17.40 3.10 -21.34
N GLY A 113 -17.38 1.84 -20.85
CA GLY A 113 -17.57 0.63 -21.64
C GLY A 113 -16.29 0.06 -22.27
N ASP A 114 -15.17 0.75 -22.24
CA ASP A 114 -13.91 0.19 -22.74
C ASP A 114 -13.45 -1.01 -21.88
N THR A 115 -12.80 -1.96 -22.55
CA THR A 115 -12.26 -3.15 -21.90
C THR A 115 -10.87 -2.87 -21.36
N PHE A 116 -10.63 -3.25 -20.13
CA PHE A 116 -9.31 -3.32 -19.51
C PHE A 116 -9.10 -4.66 -18.80
N MET A 117 -7.86 -5.00 -18.50
CA MET A 117 -7.51 -6.23 -17.80
C MET A 117 -6.83 -5.90 -16.48
N GLY A 118 -7.18 -6.62 -15.40
CA GLY A 118 -6.57 -6.48 -14.08
C GLY A 118 -6.62 -7.80 -13.30
N MET A 119 -5.85 -7.88 -12.21
CA MET A 119 -5.86 -9.05 -11.34
C MET A 119 -7.19 -9.16 -10.58
N SER A 120 -7.74 -10.37 -10.50
CA SER A 120 -8.94 -10.69 -9.72
C SER A 120 -8.79 -10.26 -8.26
N LEU A 121 -9.81 -9.59 -7.71
CA LEU A 121 -9.85 -9.22 -6.29
C LEU A 121 -9.75 -10.45 -5.37
N ALA A 122 -10.39 -11.55 -5.75
CA ALA A 122 -10.38 -12.81 -4.99
C ALA A 122 -9.00 -13.46 -4.93
N GLU A 123 -8.11 -13.10 -5.84
CA GLU A 123 -6.77 -13.68 -5.97
C GLU A 123 -5.65 -12.66 -5.68
N GLY A 124 -5.99 -11.51 -5.09
CA GLY A 124 -5.03 -10.55 -4.58
C GLY A 124 -5.01 -9.19 -5.27
N GLY A 125 -5.87 -8.94 -6.27
CA GLY A 125 -6.01 -7.64 -6.91
C GLY A 125 -6.50 -6.54 -5.96
N HIS A 126 -6.51 -5.31 -6.44
CA HIS A 126 -7.05 -4.16 -5.70
C HIS A 126 -8.49 -3.87 -6.15
N LEU A 127 -9.28 -3.20 -5.28
CA LEU A 127 -10.67 -2.78 -5.60
C LEU A 127 -10.77 -2.02 -6.92
N THR A 128 -9.79 -1.16 -7.22
CA THR A 128 -9.75 -0.34 -8.44
C THR A 128 -9.32 -1.11 -9.68
N HIS A 129 -9.04 -2.42 -9.58
CA HIS A 129 -8.67 -3.26 -10.71
C HIS A 129 -9.89 -4.00 -11.32
N GLY A 130 -11.12 -3.48 -11.14
CA GLY A 130 -12.31 -4.01 -11.79
C GLY A 130 -13.36 -4.62 -10.85
N MET A 131 -13.26 -4.42 -9.55
CA MET A 131 -14.27 -4.88 -8.60
C MET A 131 -15.64 -4.26 -8.93
N ALA A 132 -16.69 -5.08 -9.01
CA ALA A 132 -18.00 -4.71 -9.53
C ALA A 132 -18.66 -3.50 -8.85
N LEU A 133 -18.42 -3.27 -7.55
CA LEU A 133 -18.96 -2.11 -6.84
C LEU A 133 -18.07 -0.86 -6.96
N ASN A 134 -16.82 -1.03 -7.41
CA ASN A 134 -15.91 0.09 -7.65
C ASN A 134 -16.25 0.80 -8.98
N MET A 135 -15.86 2.06 -9.13
CA MET A 135 -16.00 2.81 -10.37
C MET A 135 -15.42 2.04 -11.56
N SER A 136 -14.27 1.40 -11.39
CA SER A 136 -13.60 0.63 -12.43
C SER A 136 -14.44 -0.54 -12.96
N GLY A 137 -15.20 -1.23 -12.09
CA GLY A 137 -16.11 -2.28 -12.50
C GLY A 137 -17.49 -1.79 -12.97
N LYS A 138 -17.89 -0.56 -12.58
CA LYS A 138 -19.19 0.01 -12.99
C LYS A 138 -19.16 0.72 -14.34
N TRP A 139 -18.05 1.37 -14.67
CA TRP A 139 -17.95 2.21 -15.86
C TRP A 139 -17.25 1.53 -17.03
N PHE A 140 -16.45 0.51 -16.75
CA PHE A 140 -15.64 -0.19 -17.73
C PHE A 140 -15.97 -1.68 -17.78
N ASN A 141 -15.41 -2.37 -18.76
CA ASN A 141 -15.55 -3.82 -18.92
C ASN A 141 -14.25 -4.52 -18.45
N PRO A 142 -14.12 -4.90 -17.17
CA PRO A 142 -12.92 -5.54 -16.65
C PRO A 142 -12.85 -7.01 -17.04
N ILE A 143 -11.70 -7.44 -17.54
CA ILE A 143 -11.31 -8.84 -17.73
C ILE A 143 -10.34 -9.19 -16.59
N ALA A 144 -10.68 -10.18 -15.78
CA ALA A 144 -9.84 -10.61 -14.67
C ALA A 144 -8.89 -11.72 -15.09
N TYR A 145 -7.60 -11.58 -14.77
CA TYR A 145 -6.65 -12.69 -14.72
C TYR A 145 -6.44 -13.13 -13.27
N GLY A 146 -5.97 -14.35 -13.10
CA GLY A 146 -5.83 -14.97 -11.79
C GLY A 146 -4.50 -15.64 -11.54
N LEU A 147 -4.54 -16.60 -10.62
CA LEU A 147 -3.40 -17.43 -10.23
C LEU A 147 -3.52 -18.82 -10.84
N ASP A 148 -2.38 -19.47 -11.05
CA ASP A 148 -2.29 -20.85 -11.45
C ASP A 148 -2.47 -21.82 -10.26
N LYS A 149 -2.30 -23.11 -10.51
CA LYS A 149 -2.40 -24.18 -9.49
C LYS A 149 -1.32 -24.08 -8.39
N ASN A 150 -0.23 -23.35 -8.64
CA ASN A 150 0.85 -23.11 -7.68
C ASN A 150 0.64 -21.81 -6.91
N GLU A 151 -0.50 -21.14 -7.15
CA GLU A 151 -0.84 -19.82 -6.58
C GLU A 151 0.14 -18.72 -7.02
N GLU A 152 0.70 -18.87 -8.22
CA GLU A 152 1.48 -17.85 -8.93
C GLU A 152 0.62 -17.19 -10.00
N ILE A 153 0.96 -15.97 -10.43
CA ILE A 153 0.24 -15.29 -11.52
C ILE A 153 0.22 -16.20 -12.75
N ASP A 154 -0.97 -16.52 -13.24
CA ASP A 154 -1.14 -17.32 -14.47
C ASP A 154 -0.89 -16.46 -15.70
N TYR A 155 0.39 -16.32 -16.04
CA TYR A 155 0.82 -15.54 -17.21
C TYR A 155 0.29 -16.12 -18.52
N GLU A 156 0.10 -17.43 -18.63
CA GLU A 156 -0.45 -18.06 -19.84
C GLU A 156 -1.94 -17.70 -20.01
N GLN A 157 -2.71 -17.75 -18.93
CA GLN A 157 -4.09 -17.27 -18.91
C GLN A 157 -4.14 -15.78 -19.27
N MET A 158 -3.29 -14.95 -18.67
CA MET A 158 -3.21 -13.52 -18.94
C MET A 158 -2.97 -13.24 -20.43
N GLU A 159 -1.99 -13.92 -21.02
CA GLU A 159 -1.64 -13.76 -22.45
C GLU A 159 -2.79 -14.19 -23.36
N ARG A 160 -3.43 -15.32 -23.09
CA ARG A 160 -4.58 -15.81 -23.84
C ARG A 160 -5.74 -14.80 -23.78
N LEU A 161 -6.10 -14.34 -22.59
CA LEU A 161 -7.18 -13.38 -22.39
C LEU A 161 -6.88 -12.02 -23.06
N ALA A 162 -5.62 -11.55 -22.98
CA ALA A 162 -5.21 -10.29 -23.62
C ALA A 162 -5.35 -10.36 -25.15
N ARG A 163 -4.96 -11.48 -25.78
CA ARG A 163 -5.08 -11.66 -27.24
C ARG A 163 -6.54 -11.80 -27.69
N GLU A 164 -7.38 -12.45 -26.85
CA GLU A 164 -8.81 -12.67 -27.12
C GLU A 164 -9.59 -11.36 -27.00
N HIS A 165 -9.43 -10.66 -25.90
CA HIS A 165 -10.26 -9.49 -25.57
C HIS A 165 -9.68 -8.14 -26.00
N LYS A 166 -8.40 -8.09 -26.36
CA LYS A 166 -7.65 -6.88 -26.79
C LYS A 166 -7.97 -5.65 -25.91
N PRO A 167 -7.69 -5.74 -24.60
CA PRO A 167 -7.98 -4.65 -23.67
C PRO A 167 -7.20 -3.40 -24.09
N LYS A 168 -7.75 -2.21 -23.85
CA LYS A 168 -7.05 -0.94 -24.09
C LYS A 168 -6.03 -0.62 -23.00
N LEU A 169 -6.14 -1.25 -21.84
CA LEU A 169 -5.25 -1.07 -20.70
C LEU A 169 -5.10 -2.40 -19.96
N ILE A 170 -3.88 -2.73 -19.58
CA ILE A 170 -3.54 -3.87 -18.72
C ILE A 170 -2.94 -3.34 -17.43
N ILE A 171 -3.49 -3.77 -16.28
CA ILE A 171 -3.01 -3.40 -14.95
C ILE A 171 -2.29 -4.59 -14.34
N ALA A 172 -1.03 -4.41 -13.95
CA ALA A 172 -0.31 -5.28 -13.05
C ALA A 172 -0.19 -4.64 -11.66
N GLY A 173 0.01 -5.47 -10.65
CA GLY A 173 0.09 -5.05 -9.26
C GLY A 173 -0.99 -5.73 -8.42
N ALA A 174 -0.72 -5.85 -7.12
CA ALA A 174 -1.59 -6.58 -6.21
C ALA A 174 -1.55 -6.01 -4.80
N SER A 175 -2.63 -6.26 -4.05
CA SER A 175 -2.76 -5.91 -2.63
C SER A 175 -2.41 -7.08 -1.71
N ALA A 176 -2.45 -8.30 -2.23
CA ALA A 176 -2.31 -9.53 -1.44
C ALA A 176 -1.58 -10.65 -2.20
N TYR A 177 -0.61 -10.30 -3.02
CA TYR A 177 0.27 -11.25 -3.71
C TYR A 177 1.68 -11.15 -3.14
N SER A 178 2.25 -12.28 -2.72
CA SER A 178 3.50 -12.31 -1.94
C SER A 178 4.76 -12.44 -2.78
N LEU A 179 4.68 -12.95 -4.01
CA LEU A 179 5.82 -13.22 -4.87
C LEU A 179 6.17 -12.02 -5.78
N LYS A 180 7.26 -12.14 -6.52
CA LYS A 180 7.66 -11.14 -7.51
C LYS A 180 6.75 -11.20 -8.74
N ILE A 181 6.52 -10.03 -9.34
CA ILE A 181 5.75 -9.88 -10.58
C ILE A 181 6.74 -9.63 -11.73
N ASP A 182 6.58 -10.35 -12.84
CA ASP A 182 7.37 -10.18 -14.06
C ASP A 182 6.77 -9.05 -14.92
N PHE A 183 7.16 -7.81 -14.58
CA PHE A 183 6.70 -6.62 -15.31
C PHE A 183 7.21 -6.57 -16.75
N GLU A 184 8.37 -7.16 -17.04
CA GLU A 184 8.89 -7.19 -18.39
C GLU A 184 8.03 -8.06 -19.32
N ARG A 185 7.63 -9.27 -18.86
CA ARG A 185 6.73 -10.15 -19.58
C ARG A 185 5.39 -9.50 -19.87
N ILE A 186 4.79 -8.87 -18.85
CA ILE A 186 3.50 -8.19 -19.01
C ILE A 186 3.61 -6.98 -19.93
N GLY A 187 4.70 -6.20 -19.85
CA GLY A 187 4.95 -5.06 -20.73
C GLY A 187 5.09 -5.46 -22.21
N LYS A 188 5.75 -6.60 -22.48
CA LYS A 188 5.83 -7.17 -23.85
C LYS A 188 4.45 -7.58 -24.35
N LEU A 189 3.63 -8.23 -23.53
CA LEU A 189 2.26 -8.58 -23.87
C LEU A 189 1.40 -7.36 -24.15
N ALA A 190 1.45 -6.33 -23.31
CA ALA A 190 0.69 -5.10 -23.50
C ALA A 190 1.03 -4.44 -24.85
N LYS A 191 2.32 -4.37 -25.17
CA LYS A 191 2.80 -3.86 -26.47
C LYS A 191 2.31 -4.69 -27.64
N GLU A 192 2.31 -6.03 -27.50
CA GLU A 192 1.83 -6.95 -28.53
C GLU A 192 0.36 -6.71 -28.89
N VAL A 193 -0.50 -6.49 -27.87
CA VAL A 193 -1.94 -6.30 -28.07
C VAL A 193 -2.34 -4.84 -28.25
N GLY A 194 -1.39 -3.89 -28.19
CA GLY A 194 -1.64 -2.44 -28.35
C GLY A 194 -2.30 -1.79 -27.13
N ALA A 195 -2.12 -2.34 -25.93
CA ALA A 195 -2.67 -1.83 -24.68
C ALA A 195 -1.67 -0.87 -24.00
N ILE A 196 -2.21 0.12 -23.27
CA ILE A 196 -1.44 0.86 -22.26
C ILE A 196 -1.09 -0.08 -21.12
N PHE A 197 0.18 -0.16 -20.75
CA PHE A 197 0.62 -0.93 -19.59
C PHE A 197 0.71 -0.05 -18.36
N MET A 198 -0.16 -0.31 -17.40
CA MET A 198 -0.18 0.35 -16.09
C MET A 198 0.28 -0.61 -15.01
N VAL A 199 1.13 -0.14 -14.11
CA VAL A 199 1.47 -0.88 -12.88
C VAL A 199 1.04 -0.10 -11.65
N ASP A 200 0.21 -0.70 -10.83
CA ASP A 200 -0.08 -0.23 -9.46
C ASP A 200 0.92 -0.87 -8.51
N MET A 201 2.00 -0.15 -8.20
CA MET A 201 3.03 -0.63 -7.29
C MET A 201 2.80 -0.24 -5.82
N ALA A 202 1.60 0.19 -5.44
CA ALA A 202 1.31 0.79 -4.14
C ALA A 202 1.84 -0.04 -2.96
N HIS A 203 1.71 -1.37 -3.00
CA HIS A 203 2.22 -2.24 -1.95
C HIS A 203 3.75 -2.35 -1.96
N TYR A 204 4.36 -2.35 -3.13
CA TYR A 204 5.78 -2.65 -3.33
C TYR A 204 6.66 -1.42 -3.47
N ALA A 205 6.10 -0.21 -3.48
CA ALA A 205 6.81 1.02 -3.84
C ALA A 205 8.09 1.26 -3.02
N GLY A 206 8.07 1.00 -1.72
CA GLY A 206 9.27 1.12 -0.89
C GLY A 206 10.36 0.12 -1.27
N LEU A 207 9.95 -1.13 -1.56
CA LEU A 207 10.88 -2.19 -1.98
C LEU A 207 11.47 -1.91 -3.37
N VAL A 208 10.66 -1.36 -4.28
CA VAL A 208 11.10 -0.92 -5.61
C VAL A 208 12.10 0.22 -5.49
N ALA A 209 11.80 1.24 -4.68
CA ALA A 209 12.69 2.37 -4.43
C ALA A 209 14.07 1.94 -3.90
N ALA A 210 14.11 0.89 -3.08
CA ALA A 210 15.34 0.33 -2.52
C ALA A 210 16.02 -0.72 -3.42
N GLY A 211 15.46 -1.05 -4.58
CA GLY A 211 16.01 -2.04 -5.50
C GLY A 211 15.91 -3.50 -5.01
N VAL A 212 15.05 -3.78 -4.03
CA VAL A 212 14.85 -5.15 -3.50
C VAL A 212 13.64 -5.87 -4.09
N TYR A 213 12.90 -5.20 -4.96
CA TYR A 213 11.80 -5.74 -5.76
C TYR A 213 11.90 -5.23 -7.21
N PRO A 214 11.41 -5.97 -8.22
CA PRO A 214 11.49 -5.54 -9.62
C PRO A 214 10.92 -4.13 -9.84
N ASN A 215 11.64 -3.28 -10.56
CA ASN A 215 11.20 -1.94 -10.90
C ASN A 215 10.29 -1.97 -12.14
N PRO A 216 9.01 -1.56 -12.05
CA PRO A 216 8.10 -1.54 -13.19
C PRO A 216 8.36 -0.40 -14.17
N VAL A 217 9.00 0.69 -13.75
CA VAL A 217 9.13 1.95 -14.53
C VAL A 217 9.74 1.73 -15.92
N PRO A 218 10.79 0.92 -16.12
CA PRO A 218 11.33 0.67 -17.45
C PRO A 218 10.39 -0.09 -18.41
N HIS A 219 9.39 -0.77 -17.88
CA HIS A 219 8.53 -1.67 -18.65
C HIS A 219 7.11 -1.14 -18.86
N ALA A 220 6.65 -0.25 -17.97
CA ALA A 220 5.29 0.29 -17.97
C ALA A 220 5.22 1.66 -18.69
N ASP A 221 4.04 1.99 -19.21
CA ASP A 221 3.73 3.33 -19.70
C ASP A 221 3.40 4.27 -18.53
N ILE A 222 2.66 3.74 -17.56
CA ILE A 222 2.21 4.44 -16.36
C ILE A 222 2.45 3.57 -15.13
N VAL A 223 2.95 4.19 -14.06
CA VAL A 223 3.06 3.53 -12.75
C VAL A 223 2.36 4.38 -11.71
N THR A 224 1.40 3.80 -11.02
CA THR A 224 0.73 4.45 -9.88
C THR A 224 1.20 3.89 -8.56
N SER A 225 1.10 4.68 -7.51
CA SER A 225 1.37 4.23 -6.15
C SER A 225 0.61 5.05 -5.12
N THR A 226 0.47 4.45 -3.94
CA THR A 226 0.28 5.20 -2.69
C THR A 226 1.64 5.61 -2.12
N THR A 227 1.64 6.60 -1.22
CA THR A 227 2.87 7.06 -0.58
C THR A 227 3.06 6.54 0.85
N HIS A 228 2.03 5.93 1.45
CA HIS A 228 1.93 5.66 2.89
C HIS A 228 2.09 4.19 3.31
N LYS A 229 2.41 3.27 2.39
CA LYS A 229 2.61 1.85 2.69
C LYS A 229 4.10 1.53 2.91
N SER A 230 4.68 0.62 2.15
CA SER A 230 6.12 0.32 2.24
C SER A 230 7.01 1.53 1.97
N LEU A 231 6.54 2.54 1.23
CA LEU A 231 7.27 3.80 0.98
C LEU A 231 7.33 4.73 2.21
N ARG A 232 6.53 4.48 3.25
CA ARG A 232 6.58 5.14 4.57
C ARG A 232 6.35 6.65 4.56
N GLY A 233 5.62 7.17 3.57
CA GLY A 233 5.28 8.59 3.46
C GLY A 233 3.91 8.95 4.02
N PRO A 234 3.41 10.16 3.73
CA PRO A 234 2.07 10.61 4.10
C PRO A 234 1.01 9.85 3.30
N ARG A 235 -0.23 9.86 3.76
CA ARG A 235 -1.34 9.31 2.99
C ARG A 235 -1.58 10.15 1.73
N GLY A 236 -1.44 9.51 0.57
CA GLY A 236 -1.57 10.17 -0.73
C GLY A 236 -1.30 9.19 -1.87
N GLY A 237 -1.38 9.69 -3.10
CA GLY A 237 -1.06 8.95 -4.32
C GLY A 237 -0.05 9.69 -5.19
N ILE A 238 0.57 8.96 -6.11
CA ILE A 238 1.45 9.48 -7.16
C ILE A 238 1.20 8.73 -8.46
N ILE A 239 1.55 9.38 -9.57
CA ILE A 239 1.59 8.78 -10.90
C ILE A 239 2.95 9.08 -11.51
N LEU A 240 3.67 8.04 -11.91
CA LEU A 240 4.89 8.11 -12.69
C LEU A 240 4.56 7.71 -14.13
N MET A 241 5.22 8.29 -15.10
CA MET A 241 4.87 8.03 -16.50
C MET A 241 6.02 8.32 -17.45
N LYS A 242 5.92 7.78 -18.65
CA LYS A 242 6.70 8.24 -19.79
C LYS A 242 6.30 9.68 -20.15
N ALA A 243 7.23 10.49 -20.62
CA ALA A 243 7.02 11.91 -20.89
C ALA A 243 5.86 12.20 -21.87
N GLU A 244 5.63 11.30 -22.83
CA GLU A 244 4.54 11.43 -23.81
C GLU A 244 3.13 11.41 -23.19
N HIS A 245 2.98 10.82 -21.99
CA HIS A 245 1.70 10.71 -21.27
C HIS A 245 1.45 11.85 -20.27
N GLU A 246 2.46 12.69 -19.99
CA GLU A 246 2.40 13.71 -18.95
C GLU A 246 1.20 14.66 -19.13
N LYS A 247 0.99 15.17 -20.34
CA LYS A 247 -0.10 16.10 -20.63
C LYS A 247 -1.47 15.47 -20.38
N ALA A 248 -1.67 14.23 -20.81
CA ALA A 248 -2.94 13.52 -20.64
C ALA A 248 -3.23 13.24 -19.16
N ILE A 249 -2.25 12.75 -18.42
CA ILE A 249 -2.35 12.48 -16.98
C ILE A 249 -2.57 13.76 -16.18
N ASN A 250 -1.79 14.82 -16.44
CA ASN A 250 -1.94 16.08 -15.73
C ASN A 250 -3.34 16.68 -15.97
N SER A 251 -3.87 16.61 -17.19
CA SER A 251 -5.23 17.04 -17.48
C SER A 251 -6.30 16.18 -16.80
N ALA A 252 -6.07 14.88 -16.69
CA ALA A 252 -6.99 13.97 -16.00
C ALA A 252 -7.00 14.17 -14.48
N VAL A 253 -5.85 14.49 -13.87
CA VAL A 253 -5.78 14.84 -12.44
C VAL A 253 -6.45 16.18 -12.22
N PHE A 254 -5.99 17.23 -12.87
CA PHE A 254 -6.55 18.57 -12.78
C PHE A 254 -6.71 19.18 -14.18
N PRO A 255 -7.89 19.63 -14.56
CA PRO A 255 -9.14 19.71 -13.78
C PRO A 255 -10.06 18.48 -13.86
N GLY A 256 -9.57 17.34 -14.40
CA GLY A 256 -10.42 16.20 -14.72
C GLY A 256 -11.12 15.56 -13.53
N LEU A 257 -10.39 15.29 -12.43
CA LEU A 257 -10.89 14.59 -11.25
C LEU A 257 -10.80 15.40 -9.97
N GLN A 258 -9.80 16.25 -9.84
CA GLN A 258 -9.49 17.00 -8.63
C GLN A 258 -9.51 18.50 -8.89
N GLY A 259 -9.76 19.29 -7.83
CA GLY A 259 -9.56 20.73 -7.78
C GLY A 259 -8.24 21.07 -7.07
N GLY A 260 -8.31 21.90 -6.00
CA GLY A 260 -7.13 22.33 -5.25
C GLY A 260 -6.33 21.18 -4.66
N PRO A 261 -5.03 21.09 -4.95
CA PRO A 261 -4.17 20.05 -4.40
C PRO A 261 -3.92 20.25 -2.91
N LEU A 262 -3.64 19.16 -2.19
CA LEU A 262 -3.33 19.19 -0.75
C LEU A 262 -1.85 19.53 -0.56
N MET A 263 -1.51 20.83 -0.53
CA MET A 263 -0.10 21.27 -0.54
C MET A 263 0.68 20.81 0.69
N HIS A 264 0.03 20.72 1.86
CA HIS A 264 0.63 20.15 3.08
C HIS A 264 0.95 18.66 2.95
N VAL A 265 0.13 17.88 2.23
CA VAL A 265 0.42 16.47 1.95
C VAL A 265 1.53 16.34 0.90
N ILE A 266 1.55 17.20 -0.12
CA ILE A 266 2.62 17.23 -1.13
C ILE A 266 3.97 17.56 -0.47
N ALA A 267 4.01 18.49 0.47
CA ALA A 267 5.20 18.74 1.28
C ALA A 267 5.63 17.51 2.09
N GLY A 268 4.67 16.79 2.69
CA GLY A 268 4.94 15.51 3.34
C GLY A 268 5.49 14.44 2.39
N LYS A 269 4.99 14.39 1.14
CA LYS A 269 5.55 13.52 0.09
C LYS A 269 6.99 13.91 -0.23
N ALA A 270 7.28 15.20 -0.38
CA ALA A 270 8.63 15.69 -0.63
C ALA A 270 9.61 15.30 0.48
N ALA A 271 9.18 15.40 1.75
CA ALA A 271 9.97 14.97 2.89
C ALA A 271 10.24 13.45 2.87
N ALA A 272 9.19 12.64 2.68
CA ALA A 272 9.31 11.19 2.61
C ALA A 272 10.20 10.70 1.45
N PHE A 273 10.11 11.34 0.28
CA PHE A 273 10.97 10.98 -0.86
C PHE A 273 12.42 11.35 -0.60
N LYS A 274 12.70 12.42 0.15
CA LYS A 274 14.06 12.74 0.59
C LYS A 274 14.61 11.67 1.52
N GLU A 275 13.81 11.22 2.49
CA GLU A 275 14.19 10.11 3.38
C GLU A 275 14.43 8.80 2.61
N ALA A 276 13.59 8.52 1.60
CA ALA A 276 13.71 7.32 0.78
C ALA A 276 14.96 7.30 -0.12
N GLN A 277 15.58 8.45 -0.38
CA GLN A 277 16.84 8.58 -1.10
C GLN A 277 18.08 8.32 -0.22
N GLU A 278 17.92 8.29 1.10
CA GLU A 278 19.03 8.05 2.02
C GLU A 278 19.41 6.56 2.06
N PRO A 279 20.70 6.22 2.21
CA PRO A 279 21.16 4.82 2.24
C PRO A 279 20.47 3.96 3.29
N GLY A 280 20.12 4.52 4.44
CA GLY A 280 19.42 3.81 5.51
C GLY A 280 18.03 3.30 5.09
N PHE A 281 17.41 3.88 4.08
CA PHE A 281 16.15 3.39 3.55
C PHE A 281 16.31 2.05 2.81
N ILE A 282 17.43 1.86 2.13
CA ILE A 282 17.75 0.58 1.47
C ILE A 282 17.91 -0.53 2.53
N ASP A 283 18.62 -0.26 3.61
CA ASP A 283 18.81 -1.22 4.70
C ASP A 283 17.48 -1.53 5.40
N TYR A 284 16.63 -0.51 5.61
CA TYR A 284 15.28 -0.68 6.11
C TYR A 284 14.44 -1.62 5.23
N GLN A 285 14.43 -1.44 3.93
CA GLN A 285 13.64 -2.28 3.02
C GLN A 285 14.18 -3.71 2.90
N LYS A 286 15.51 -3.90 2.97
CA LYS A 286 16.10 -5.25 3.10
C LYS A 286 15.62 -5.94 4.38
N GLN A 287 15.59 -5.20 5.49
CA GLN A 287 15.09 -5.73 6.76
C GLN A 287 13.59 -6.04 6.71
N VAL A 288 12.79 -5.22 5.99
CA VAL A 288 11.36 -5.50 5.76
C VAL A 288 11.17 -6.88 5.12
N VAL A 289 11.94 -7.19 4.07
CA VAL A 289 11.86 -8.51 3.39
C VAL A 289 12.38 -9.63 4.29
N ALA A 290 13.49 -9.40 5.01
CA ALA A 290 14.06 -10.40 5.93
C ALA A 290 13.05 -10.74 7.05
N ASN A 291 12.41 -9.74 7.63
CA ASN A 291 11.38 -9.94 8.67
C ASN A 291 10.16 -10.69 8.14
N ALA A 292 9.70 -10.36 6.92
CA ALA A 292 8.59 -11.09 6.29
C ALA A 292 8.92 -12.57 6.11
N LYS A 293 10.13 -12.90 5.62
CA LYS A 293 10.58 -14.28 5.47
C LYS A 293 10.67 -15.01 6.81
N ALA A 294 11.28 -14.38 7.82
CA ALA A 294 11.41 -14.97 9.16
C ALA A 294 10.04 -15.24 9.80
N LEU A 295 9.07 -14.34 9.60
CA LEU A 295 7.70 -14.52 10.06
C LEU A 295 7.02 -15.68 9.32
N ALA A 296 7.11 -15.74 7.99
CA ALA A 296 6.52 -16.82 7.17
C ALA A 296 7.10 -18.19 7.54
N GLU A 297 8.43 -18.31 7.63
CA GLU A 297 9.13 -19.55 8.04
C GLU A 297 8.67 -20.04 9.41
N THR A 298 8.49 -19.11 10.38
CA THR A 298 8.02 -19.45 11.72
C THR A 298 6.59 -19.96 11.71
N LEU A 299 5.70 -19.31 10.96
CA LEU A 299 4.31 -19.75 10.84
C LEU A 299 4.21 -21.11 10.16
N ILE A 300 5.00 -21.39 9.13
CA ILE A 300 5.09 -22.71 8.48
C ILE A 300 5.58 -23.76 9.48
N ALA A 301 6.63 -23.49 10.23
CA ALA A 301 7.16 -24.39 11.27
C ALA A 301 6.13 -24.69 12.37
N ARG A 302 5.18 -23.76 12.61
CA ARG A 302 4.05 -23.91 13.53
C ARG A 302 2.82 -24.55 12.88
N GLY A 303 2.96 -25.11 11.68
CA GLY A 303 1.90 -25.87 10.98
C GLY A 303 0.84 -25.00 10.29
N LEU A 304 1.11 -23.71 10.05
CA LEU A 304 0.27 -22.84 9.25
C LEU A 304 0.73 -22.89 7.77
N ARG A 305 -0.22 -22.75 6.87
CA ARG A 305 0.07 -22.69 5.43
C ARG A 305 0.18 -21.25 4.96
N ILE A 306 1.26 -20.91 4.29
CA ILE A 306 1.40 -19.63 3.58
C ILE A 306 1.01 -19.83 2.12
N VAL A 307 0.11 -19.01 1.59
CA VAL A 307 -0.27 -19.01 0.18
C VAL A 307 0.96 -18.75 -0.68
N SER A 308 1.09 -19.45 -1.80
CA SER A 308 2.28 -19.47 -2.68
C SER A 308 3.55 -20.01 -2.00
N GLY A 309 3.44 -20.70 -0.85
CA GLY A 309 4.56 -21.32 -0.15
C GLY A 309 5.49 -20.37 0.62
N GLY A 310 5.30 -19.06 0.54
CA GLY A 310 6.16 -18.07 1.22
C GLY A 310 5.98 -16.65 0.72
N THR A 311 7.02 -15.83 0.88
CA THR A 311 7.02 -14.45 0.39
C THR A 311 8.39 -14.01 -0.12
N ASP A 312 8.39 -13.26 -1.23
CA ASP A 312 9.54 -12.52 -1.77
C ASP A 312 9.45 -11.01 -1.48
N SER A 313 8.41 -10.59 -0.77
CA SER A 313 8.10 -9.18 -0.52
C SER A 313 7.89 -8.92 0.98
N HIS A 314 7.08 -7.92 1.29
CA HIS A 314 6.70 -7.52 2.65
C HIS A 314 5.38 -8.14 3.12
N VAL A 315 4.64 -8.81 2.25
CA VAL A 315 3.27 -9.29 2.49
C VAL A 315 3.17 -10.80 2.33
N MET A 316 2.33 -11.43 3.13
CA MET A 316 1.96 -12.83 2.99
C MET A 316 0.49 -13.05 3.33
N LEU A 317 -0.11 -14.08 2.75
CA LEU A 317 -1.42 -14.61 3.12
C LEU A 317 -1.25 -15.92 3.91
N VAL A 318 -1.92 -16.01 5.03
CA VAL A 318 -1.96 -17.21 5.88
C VAL A 318 -3.30 -17.90 5.70
N ASP A 319 -3.27 -19.14 5.25
CA ASP A 319 -4.43 -20.00 5.12
C ASP A 319 -4.75 -20.65 6.47
N LEU A 320 -5.93 -20.39 6.99
CA LEU A 320 -6.37 -20.83 8.33
C LEU A 320 -7.21 -22.11 8.29
N ARG A 321 -7.47 -22.69 7.11
CA ARG A 321 -8.33 -23.88 6.98
C ARG A 321 -7.81 -25.08 7.77
N ALA A 322 -6.47 -25.24 7.86
CA ALA A 322 -5.86 -26.29 8.68
C ALA A 322 -6.15 -26.15 10.17
N LYS A 323 -6.40 -24.91 10.64
CA LYS A 323 -6.80 -24.62 12.02
C LYS A 323 -8.33 -24.62 12.21
N LYS A 324 -9.11 -24.90 11.15
CA LYS A 324 -10.58 -24.86 11.17
C LYS A 324 -11.14 -23.53 11.69
N MET A 325 -10.46 -22.42 11.35
CA MET A 325 -10.75 -21.08 11.80
C MET A 325 -11.01 -20.15 10.62
N THR A 326 -11.90 -19.18 10.80
CA THR A 326 -12.16 -18.13 9.81
C THR A 326 -11.19 -16.96 10.00
N GLY A 327 -10.96 -16.20 8.92
CA GLY A 327 -10.18 -14.95 8.99
C GLY A 327 -10.77 -13.94 9.96
N LYS A 328 -12.11 -13.84 10.01
CA LYS A 328 -12.84 -12.97 10.94
C LYS A 328 -12.57 -13.32 12.41
N GLU A 329 -12.53 -14.58 12.71
CA GLU A 329 -12.25 -15.04 14.08
C GLU A 329 -10.78 -14.80 14.44
N ALA A 330 -9.85 -15.14 13.55
CA ALA A 330 -8.42 -14.89 13.77
C ALA A 330 -8.11 -13.39 13.94
N GLU A 331 -8.68 -12.52 13.10
CA GLU A 331 -8.56 -11.07 13.22
C GLU A 331 -8.99 -10.58 14.62
N ARG A 332 -10.10 -11.10 15.14
CA ARG A 332 -10.63 -10.76 16.47
C ARG A 332 -9.69 -11.20 17.59
N VAL A 333 -9.33 -12.48 17.64
CA VAL A 333 -8.55 -13.01 18.77
C VAL A 333 -7.10 -12.49 18.78
N LEU A 334 -6.51 -12.27 17.61
CA LEU A 334 -5.21 -11.62 17.49
C LEU A 334 -5.27 -10.15 17.94
N GLY A 335 -6.34 -9.43 17.60
CA GLY A 335 -6.58 -8.07 18.10
C GLY A 335 -6.68 -8.00 19.63
N GLU A 336 -7.32 -8.98 20.28
CA GLU A 336 -7.39 -9.10 21.74
C GLU A 336 -6.02 -9.34 22.38
N ALA A 337 -5.10 -9.96 21.64
CA ALA A 337 -3.71 -10.16 22.03
C ALA A 337 -2.78 -8.98 21.65
N HIS A 338 -3.32 -7.85 21.17
CA HIS A 338 -2.60 -6.68 20.69
C HIS A 338 -1.72 -6.95 19.43
N ILE A 339 -2.17 -7.88 18.59
CA ILE A 339 -1.57 -8.15 17.27
C ILE A 339 -2.60 -7.74 16.22
N THR A 340 -2.34 -6.65 15.51
CA THR A 340 -3.26 -6.07 14.53
C THR A 340 -2.99 -6.64 13.15
N CYS A 341 -3.98 -7.28 12.53
CA CYS A 341 -3.94 -7.76 11.16
C CYS A 341 -5.31 -7.58 10.49
N ASN A 342 -5.46 -7.99 9.25
CA ASN A 342 -6.77 -8.02 8.60
C ASN A 342 -7.11 -9.42 8.06
N LYS A 343 -8.40 -9.79 8.17
CA LYS A 343 -8.92 -10.94 7.44
C LYS A 343 -8.77 -10.73 5.95
N ASN A 344 -8.50 -11.78 5.21
CA ASN A 344 -8.32 -11.74 3.76
C ASN A 344 -8.75 -13.05 3.13
N GLY A 345 -9.42 -12.95 1.98
CA GLY A 345 -9.68 -14.13 1.16
C GLY A 345 -8.38 -14.79 0.69
N ILE A 346 -8.43 -16.10 0.53
CA ILE A 346 -7.36 -16.89 -0.07
C ILE A 346 -7.80 -17.39 -1.46
N PRO A 347 -6.90 -17.83 -2.34
CA PRO A 347 -7.30 -18.41 -3.61
C PRO A 347 -8.29 -19.56 -3.42
N ASN A 348 -9.38 -19.54 -4.20
CA ASN A 348 -10.50 -20.51 -4.10
C ASN A 348 -11.12 -20.56 -2.68
N ASP A 349 -11.26 -19.43 -2.05
CA ASP A 349 -11.82 -19.31 -0.68
C ASP A 349 -13.27 -19.82 -0.63
N PRO A 350 -13.60 -20.82 0.22
CA PRO A 350 -14.97 -21.30 0.37
C PRO A 350 -15.87 -20.32 1.16
N GLU A 351 -15.27 -19.37 1.88
CA GLU A 351 -16.00 -18.45 2.73
C GLU A 351 -16.40 -17.17 1.99
N LYS A 352 -17.43 -16.48 2.53
CA LYS A 352 -17.85 -15.18 2.00
C LYS A 352 -16.80 -14.09 2.28
N PRO A 353 -16.73 -13.02 1.46
CA PRO A 353 -15.73 -11.96 1.60
C PRO A 353 -15.66 -11.28 2.98
N MET A 354 -16.77 -11.26 3.74
CA MET A 354 -16.81 -10.67 5.09
C MET A 354 -16.38 -11.64 6.20
N VAL A 355 -16.13 -12.91 5.86
CA VAL A 355 -15.71 -13.98 6.78
C VAL A 355 -14.28 -14.38 6.48
N THR A 356 -14.01 -14.83 5.27
CA THR A 356 -12.73 -15.29 4.71
C THR A 356 -12.13 -16.50 5.43
N SER A 357 -11.22 -17.20 4.77
CA SER A 357 -10.48 -18.34 5.33
C SER A 357 -9.03 -18.02 5.65
N GLY A 358 -8.63 -16.77 5.52
CA GLY A 358 -7.24 -16.33 5.75
C GLY A 358 -7.12 -14.98 6.44
N ILE A 359 -5.88 -14.68 6.80
CA ILE A 359 -5.44 -13.35 7.23
C ILE A 359 -4.27 -12.89 6.37
N ARG A 360 -4.14 -11.57 6.19
CA ARG A 360 -3.00 -10.96 5.53
C ARG A 360 -2.09 -10.33 6.58
N LEU A 361 -0.80 -10.61 6.48
CA LEU A 361 0.24 -10.11 7.36
C LEU A 361 1.29 -9.36 6.53
N GLY A 362 1.90 -8.34 7.13
CA GLY A 362 3.00 -7.58 6.53
C GLY A 362 4.01 -7.10 7.56
N SER A 363 5.21 -6.82 7.09
CA SER A 363 6.36 -6.48 7.94
C SER A 363 6.77 -5.00 7.99
N PRO A 364 6.25 -4.05 7.18
CA PRO A 364 6.79 -2.69 7.15
C PRO A 364 6.71 -1.97 8.49
N ALA A 365 5.55 -1.97 9.15
CA ALA A 365 5.34 -1.25 10.41
C ALA A 365 6.21 -1.82 11.55
N MET A 366 6.23 -3.16 11.72
CA MET A 366 7.08 -3.77 12.75
C MET A 366 8.57 -3.53 12.49
N THR A 367 9.00 -3.42 11.23
CA THR A 367 10.39 -3.10 10.88
C THR A 367 10.69 -1.62 11.18
N THR A 368 9.76 -0.71 10.91
CA THR A 368 9.91 0.72 11.25
C THR A 368 10.12 0.93 12.74
N ARG A 369 9.43 0.16 13.58
CA ARG A 369 9.65 0.24 15.04
C ARG A 369 10.94 -0.46 15.54
N GLY A 370 11.73 -1.04 14.62
CA GLY A 370 13.06 -1.59 14.93
C GLY A 370 13.14 -3.10 15.09
N PHE A 371 12.08 -3.86 14.82
CA PHE A 371 12.12 -5.32 14.85
C PHE A 371 13.03 -5.87 13.76
N LYS A 372 13.75 -6.93 14.11
CA LYS A 372 14.58 -7.75 13.22
C LYS A 372 14.04 -9.17 13.18
N GLU A 373 14.77 -10.09 12.55
CA GLU A 373 14.31 -11.47 12.34
C GLU A 373 14.02 -12.22 13.65
N ALA A 374 14.75 -11.90 14.73
CA ALA A 374 14.50 -12.52 16.04
C ALA A 374 13.12 -12.13 16.59
N GLU A 375 12.79 -10.84 16.55
CA GLU A 375 11.50 -10.32 16.96
C GLU A 375 10.38 -10.80 16.00
N ALA A 376 10.66 -10.86 14.69
CA ALA A 376 9.71 -11.39 13.71
C ALA A 376 9.35 -12.86 13.98
N ARG A 377 10.34 -13.70 14.35
CA ARG A 377 10.11 -15.09 14.78
C ARG A 377 9.32 -15.15 16.08
N GLN A 378 9.59 -14.26 17.02
CA GLN A 378 8.82 -14.17 18.26
C GLN A 378 7.36 -13.82 17.98
N VAL A 379 7.11 -12.85 17.10
CA VAL A 379 5.75 -12.48 16.65
C VAL A 379 5.05 -13.66 15.98
N GLY A 380 5.74 -14.41 15.13
CA GLY A 380 5.20 -15.63 14.52
C GLY A 380 4.76 -16.68 15.54
N ASN A 381 5.54 -16.86 16.61
CA ASN A 381 5.16 -17.74 17.72
C ASN A 381 3.96 -17.20 18.50
N PHE A 382 3.87 -15.89 18.79
CA PHE A 382 2.72 -15.29 19.44
C PHE A 382 1.43 -15.50 18.62
N ILE A 383 1.49 -15.30 17.30
CA ILE A 383 0.36 -15.56 16.40
C ILE A 383 -0.08 -17.02 16.53
N ALA A 384 0.87 -17.95 16.40
CA ALA A 384 0.54 -19.37 16.47
C ALA A 384 -0.03 -19.78 17.84
N ASP A 385 0.52 -19.27 18.95
CA ASP A 385 0.04 -19.55 20.29
C ASP A 385 -1.42 -19.10 20.48
N VAL A 386 -1.80 -17.92 19.96
CA VAL A 386 -3.19 -17.44 19.98
C VAL A 386 -4.09 -18.30 19.11
N LEU A 387 -3.65 -18.64 17.87
CA LEU A 387 -4.45 -19.42 16.93
C LEU A 387 -4.60 -20.91 17.33
N ASP A 388 -3.66 -21.43 18.11
CA ASP A 388 -3.75 -22.81 18.66
C ASP A 388 -4.77 -22.91 19.80
N ASN A 389 -5.00 -21.81 20.54
CA ASN A 389 -5.92 -21.76 21.69
C ASN A 389 -6.79 -20.48 21.64
N PRO A 390 -7.63 -20.31 20.61
CA PRO A 390 -8.33 -19.05 20.35
C PRO A 390 -9.45 -18.73 21.37
N ASN A 391 -9.92 -19.73 22.11
CA ASN A 391 -11.00 -19.62 23.08
C ASN A 391 -10.50 -19.65 24.54
N ASP A 392 -9.17 -19.59 24.73
CA ASP A 392 -8.55 -19.55 26.07
C ASP A 392 -8.18 -18.10 26.45
N PRO A 393 -8.97 -17.44 27.32
CA PRO A 393 -8.71 -16.06 27.74
C PRO A 393 -7.37 -15.88 28.47
N GLU A 394 -6.92 -16.92 29.21
CA GLU A 394 -5.66 -16.86 29.95
C GLU A 394 -4.46 -16.90 28.98
N ASN A 395 -4.54 -17.74 27.94
CA ASN A 395 -3.53 -17.77 26.87
C ASN A 395 -3.48 -16.44 26.12
N ILE A 396 -4.63 -15.87 25.76
CA ILE A 396 -4.69 -14.56 25.06
C ILE A 396 -4.10 -13.46 25.97
N ALA A 397 -4.43 -13.44 27.24
CA ALA A 397 -3.90 -12.47 28.21
C ALA A 397 -2.37 -12.62 28.39
N LYS A 398 -1.87 -13.86 28.44
CA LYS A 398 -0.44 -14.17 28.48
C LYS A 398 0.30 -13.62 27.27
N VAL A 399 -0.20 -13.92 26.05
CA VAL A 399 0.42 -13.43 24.81
C VAL A 399 0.36 -11.90 24.76
N ARG A 400 -0.76 -11.27 25.12
CA ARG A 400 -0.87 -9.82 25.21
C ARG A 400 0.17 -9.19 26.15
N ALA A 401 0.44 -9.82 27.30
CA ALA A 401 1.48 -9.36 28.21
C ALA A 401 2.88 -9.44 27.56
N GLN A 402 3.16 -10.53 26.84
CA GLN A 402 4.43 -10.71 26.10
C GLN A 402 4.57 -9.71 24.95
N VAL A 403 3.47 -9.40 24.22
CA VAL A 403 3.43 -8.33 23.21
C VAL A 403 3.75 -6.99 23.84
N SER A 404 3.12 -6.65 24.98
CA SER A 404 3.38 -5.41 25.71
C SER A 404 4.85 -5.29 26.18
N GLU A 405 5.44 -6.37 26.61
CA GLU A 405 6.86 -6.40 27.00
C GLU A 405 7.75 -6.15 25.78
N LEU A 406 7.46 -6.79 24.65
CA LEU A 406 8.22 -6.63 23.42
C LEU A 406 8.09 -5.20 22.87
N THR A 407 6.88 -4.64 22.79
CA THR A 407 6.63 -3.31 22.21
C THR A 407 7.28 -2.20 23.02
N LYS A 408 7.35 -2.30 24.34
CA LYS A 408 8.06 -1.34 25.21
C LYS A 408 9.58 -1.24 24.94
N ARG A 409 10.19 -2.32 24.45
CA ARG A 409 11.60 -2.32 24.06
C ARG A 409 11.87 -1.60 22.74
N PHE A 410 10.84 -1.42 21.95
CA PHE A 410 10.89 -0.85 20.60
C PHE A 410 9.76 0.18 20.41
N PRO A 411 9.81 1.32 21.11
CA PRO A 411 8.81 2.37 20.92
C PRO A 411 8.85 2.92 19.49
N VAL A 412 7.71 3.42 19.00
CA VAL A 412 7.60 3.97 17.64
C VAL A 412 8.10 5.41 17.62
N TYR A 413 7.63 6.24 18.55
CA TYR A 413 7.94 7.68 18.63
C TYR A 413 8.49 8.10 20.01
N GLY A 414 8.65 7.18 20.93
CA GLY A 414 9.00 7.43 22.33
C GLY A 414 10.48 7.63 22.61
#